data_d058e9b1113b020f82d1e5285f7cccec
#
_entry.id   d058e9b1113b020f82d1e5285f7cccec
#
_cell.length_a   1.000
_cell.length_b   1.000
_cell.length_c   1.000
_cell.angle_alpha   90.00
_cell.angle_beta   90.00
_cell.angle_gamma   90.00
#
_symmetry.space_group_name_H-M   'P 1'
#
loop_
_entity.id
_entity.type
_entity.pdbx_description
1 polymer ?
#
loop_
_entity_poly.entity_id
_entity_poly.type
_entity_poly.pdbx_seq_one_letter_code
_entity_poly.pdbx_strand_id
1 'polypeptide(L)'
;VLEVGYTSIFDLIQGITDEEMKNLQVTDLEWPEGSTFVHTPFAIVVQCQHKRYAEIEFGSEGFIGMIRYYKDEQIIREDIYDDRGFISSSLYYEDGQPSHRNYLNAKGVWQLCHFFDGRGIVANPRTEGRFNKSYYGDLSEVIWEFLTKFLEEKVEAEDRFVIASDLRHNKHLFDHLPAANTKILTWFAERNQDDSIDTYAAFLPQVDLLIADRYDYLEQLQVAYPEEAKKLKHMASFDTRLALGTSQRVKESKIFYQVDFDQLDLEAIYQVLAFVAKYPKTQVEFGAFNANPEQLGSLQNQVEKMIEERLSPEVFEEVVESSGAENKLEENNEIVSRFSFQDLRDETALIKALQFTRLIVDLNKEPNRYTQIAGISAGIPQINRVASEYVTHQENGYILKHLSDFEKGAYYYLGQLNNWNRSIIYSIEKIKENTGDRLVQKWENWLKEEQNDQG
;
A
#
# COMPACT_ATOMS: atom_id res chain seq x y z
N VAL A 1 19.18 14.47 -5.70
CA VAL A 1 18.66 13.47 -4.73
C VAL A 1 18.83 14.13 -3.37
N LEU A 2 17.74 14.41 -2.67
CA LEU A 2 17.79 14.84 -1.28
C LEU A 2 18.25 13.62 -0.46
N GLU A 3 19.39 13.71 0.22
CA GLU A 3 19.78 12.74 1.20
C GLU A 3 18.82 12.89 2.40
N VAL A 4 17.91 11.93 2.55
CA VAL A 4 17.05 11.84 3.73
C VAL A 4 17.78 10.97 4.74
N GLY A 5 18.16 11.54 5.88
CA GLY A 5 18.70 10.78 6.99
C GLY A 5 17.62 9.84 7.53
N TYR A 6 17.97 8.57 7.76
CA TYR A 6 17.11 7.58 8.38
C TYR A 6 17.69 7.15 9.73
N THR A 7 16.86 7.07 10.77
CA THR A 7 17.24 6.56 12.08
C THR A 7 16.18 5.61 12.58
N SER A 8 16.57 4.37 12.82
CA SER A 8 15.73 3.37 13.49
C SER A 8 15.89 3.47 15.00
N ILE A 9 14.79 3.48 15.74
CA ILE A 9 14.87 3.41 17.21
C ILE A 9 15.53 2.10 17.67
N PHE A 10 15.38 1.01 16.92
CA PHE A 10 16.03 -0.25 17.21
C PHE A 10 17.55 -0.17 16.97
N ASP A 11 18.00 0.57 15.96
CA ASP A 11 19.44 0.82 15.77
C ASP A 11 20.04 1.54 17.00
N LEU A 12 19.32 2.53 17.54
CA LEU A 12 19.73 3.21 18.76
C LEU A 12 19.76 2.25 19.96
N ILE A 13 18.72 1.44 20.15
CA ILE A 13 18.63 0.44 21.23
C ILE A 13 19.74 -0.61 21.10
N GLN A 14 20.02 -1.08 19.91
CA GLN A 14 21.02 -2.11 19.64
C GLN A 14 22.44 -1.56 19.53
N GLY A 15 22.59 -0.24 19.44
CA GLY A 15 23.89 0.42 19.27
C GLY A 15 24.52 0.13 17.93
N ILE A 16 23.69 0.09 16.91
CA ILE A 16 24.09 -0.03 15.52
C ILE A 16 24.31 1.40 15.01
N THR A 17 25.49 1.66 14.52
CA THR A 17 25.88 2.90 13.82
C THR A 17 26.17 2.53 12.39
N ASP A 18 26.31 3.50 11.51
CA ASP A 18 26.51 3.39 10.06
C ASP A 18 27.35 2.15 9.64
N GLU A 19 26.69 0.98 9.61
CA GLU A 19 27.32 -0.25 9.17
C GLU A 19 27.19 -0.34 7.65
N GLU A 20 28.31 -0.64 7.00
CA GLU A 20 28.32 -0.89 5.56
C GLU A 20 27.51 -2.15 5.24
N MET A 21 26.66 -2.07 4.18
CA MET A 21 25.92 -3.22 3.69
C MET A 21 26.89 -4.33 3.25
N LYS A 22 26.68 -5.54 3.80
CA LYS A 22 27.38 -6.75 3.40
C LYS A 22 26.40 -7.65 2.66
N ASN A 23 26.70 -7.96 1.41
CA ASN A 23 25.89 -8.93 0.67
C ASN A 23 26.19 -10.34 1.18
N LEU A 24 25.54 -10.72 2.28
CA LEU A 24 25.73 -12.01 2.94
C LEU A 24 25.12 -13.14 2.09
N GLN A 25 25.96 -14.09 1.69
CA GLN A 25 25.54 -15.26 0.94
C GLN A 25 25.34 -16.46 1.87
N VAL A 26 24.52 -17.43 1.46
CA VAL A 26 24.33 -18.70 2.20
C VAL A 26 25.65 -19.44 2.42
N THR A 27 26.60 -19.29 1.48
CA THR A 27 27.94 -19.88 1.54
C THR A 27 28.88 -19.22 2.53
N ASP A 28 28.56 -18.00 2.98
CA ASP A 28 29.36 -17.24 3.96
C ASP A 28 29.02 -17.68 5.40
N LEU A 29 27.94 -18.44 5.55
CA LEU A 29 27.48 -18.96 6.83
C LEU A 29 28.12 -20.31 7.14
N GLU A 30 28.35 -20.55 8.42
CA GLU A 30 28.87 -21.84 8.90
C GLU A 30 27.76 -22.90 9.00
N TRP A 31 27.90 -24.00 8.28
CA TRP A 31 26.96 -25.11 8.29
C TRP A 31 27.62 -26.38 8.83
N PRO A 32 26.85 -27.28 9.47
CA PRO A 32 27.39 -28.58 9.87
C PRO A 32 28.00 -29.35 8.71
N GLU A 33 29.06 -30.12 8.97
CA GLU A 33 29.69 -30.95 7.96
C GLU A 33 28.68 -31.95 7.37
N GLY A 34 28.68 -32.08 6.04
CA GLY A 34 27.73 -32.92 5.32
C GLY A 34 26.37 -32.31 5.10
N SER A 35 26.19 -30.99 5.30
CA SER A 35 24.97 -30.31 4.96
C SER A 35 24.69 -30.33 3.45
N THR A 36 23.42 -30.51 3.09
CA THR A 36 22.90 -30.41 1.72
C THR A 36 21.82 -29.34 1.63
N PHE A 37 21.72 -28.66 0.47
CA PHE A 37 20.82 -27.53 0.27
C PHE A 37 19.74 -27.91 -0.76
N VAL A 38 18.47 -27.81 -0.35
CA VAL A 38 17.33 -28.08 -1.21
C VAL A 38 16.63 -26.75 -1.48
N HIS A 39 16.68 -26.29 -2.74
CA HIS A 39 16.03 -25.05 -3.16
C HIS A 39 14.55 -25.30 -3.42
N THR A 40 13.69 -24.50 -2.80
CA THR A 40 12.26 -24.46 -3.05
C THR A 40 11.88 -23.06 -3.61
N PRO A 41 10.68 -22.85 -4.13
CA PRO A 41 10.24 -21.53 -4.57
C PRO A 41 10.21 -20.46 -3.47
N PHE A 42 10.18 -20.85 -2.20
CA PHE A 42 9.98 -19.94 -1.06
C PHE A 42 11.18 -19.85 -0.12
N ALA A 43 12.01 -20.88 -0.06
CA ALA A 43 13.11 -20.98 0.90
C ALA A 43 14.20 -21.95 0.44
N ILE A 44 15.38 -21.90 1.08
CA ILE A 44 16.38 -22.95 0.98
C ILE A 44 16.33 -23.79 2.25
N VAL A 45 16.04 -25.08 2.11
CA VAL A 45 16.05 -26.03 3.22
C VAL A 45 17.45 -26.66 3.35
N VAL A 46 18.07 -26.47 4.50
CA VAL A 46 19.36 -27.07 4.83
C VAL A 46 19.12 -28.41 5.56
N GLN A 47 19.62 -29.50 5.01
CA GLN A 47 19.51 -30.82 5.60
C GLN A 47 20.89 -31.31 6.09
N CYS A 48 20.91 -31.87 7.28
CA CYS A 48 22.09 -32.55 7.84
C CYS A 48 21.69 -33.95 8.26
N GLN A 49 22.42 -34.96 7.80
CA GLN A 49 22.13 -36.40 8.07
C GLN A 49 20.67 -36.77 7.73
N HIS A 50 20.14 -36.29 6.61
CA HIS A 50 18.77 -36.49 6.13
C HIS A 50 17.67 -35.90 7.03
N LYS A 51 18.01 -35.07 8.02
CA LYS A 51 17.05 -34.32 8.85
C LYS A 51 17.12 -32.85 8.48
N ARG A 52 15.97 -32.15 8.56
CA ARG A 52 15.92 -30.70 8.42
C ARG A 52 16.69 -30.05 9.57
N TYR A 53 17.70 -29.28 9.21
CA TYR A 53 18.55 -28.55 10.14
C TYR A 53 18.18 -27.08 10.20
N ALA A 54 17.98 -26.45 9.02
CA ALA A 54 17.57 -25.05 8.95
C ALA A 54 16.73 -24.78 7.70
N GLU A 55 16.04 -23.65 7.73
CA GLU A 55 15.29 -23.11 6.61
C GLU A 55 15.64 -21.62 6.47
N ILE A 56 16.03 -21.20 5.27
CA ILE A 56 16.50 -19.86 4.96
C ILE A 56 15.45 -19.17 4.11
N GLU A 57 14.89 -18.08 4.62
CA GLU A 57 13.95 -17.21 3.92
C GLU A 57 14.65 -15.93 3.50
N PHE A 58 14.27 -15.42 2.31
CA PHE A 58 14.88 -14.24 1.72
C PHE A 58 13.91 -13.05 1.76
N GLY A 59 14.45 -11.86 1.97
CA GLY A 59 13.72 -10.61 1.83
C GLY A 59 13.43 -10.27 0.35
N SER A 60 12.65 -9.22 0.13
CA SER A 60 12.18 -8.80 -1.20
C SER A 60 13.31 -8.50 -2.21
N GLU A 61 14.48 -8.08 -1.74
CA GLU A 61 15.64 -7.76 -2.56
C GLU A 61 16.68 -8.90 -2.63
N GLY A 62 16.32 -10.09 -2.10
CA GLY A 62 17.15 -11.28 -2.17
C GLY A 62 18.23 -11.41 -1.10
N PHE A 63 18.25 -10.52 -0.10
CA PHE A 63 19.08 -10.70 1.10
C PHE A 63 18.50 -11.78 2.02
N ILE A 64 19.33 -12.39 2.86
CA ILE A 64 18.86 -13.35 3.88
C ILE A 64 18.03 -12.58 4.91
N GLY A 65 16.72 -12.85 4.97
CA GLY A 65 15.81 -12.20 5.91
C GLY A 65 15.69 -12.94 7.24
N MET A 66 15.62 -14.28 7.17
CA MET A 66 15.46 -15.11 8.37
C MET A 66 16.08 -16.49 8.17
N ILE A 67 16.65 -17.05 9.24
CA ILE A 67 17.05 -18.45 9.30
C ILE A 67 16.38 -19.10 10.50
N ARG A 68 15.59 -20.12 10.22
CA ARG A 68 14.90 -20.93 11.22
C ARG A 68 15.65 -22.25 11.42
N TYR A 69 16.06 -22.55 12.66
CA TYR A 69 16.81 -23.74 13.01
C TYR A 69 15.93 -24.78 13.68
N TYR A 70 16.15 -26.03 13.34
CA TYR A 70 15.35 -27.17 13.78
C TYR A 70 16.17 -28.20 14.55
N LYS A 71 15.55 -28.82 15.52
CA LYS A 71 16.02 -30.04 16.19
C LYS A 71 14.84 -30.98 16.34
N ASP A 72 14.98 -32.20 15.80
CA ASP A 72 13.93 -33.24 15.80
C ASP A 72 12.58 -32.69 15.31
N GLU A 73 12.60 -31.99 14.16
CA GLU A 73 11.47 -31.32 13.48
C GLU A 73 10.79 -30.16 14.28
N GLN A 74 11.33 -29.81 15.44
CA GLN A 74 10.85 -28.66 16.21
C GLN A 74 11.76 -27.46 16.01
N ILE A 75 11.16 -26.27 15.91
CA ILE A 75 11.90 -25.01 15.86
C ILE A 75 12.56 -24.78 17.22
N ILE A 76 13.86 -24.51 17.21
CA ILE A 76 14.63 -24.17 18.41
C ILE A 76 15.10 -22.72 18.44
N ARG A 77 15.30 -22.12 17.25
CA ARG A 77 15.75 -20.73 17.12
C ARG A 77 15.38 -20.16 15.77
N GLU A 78 15.06 -18.87 15.74
CA GLU A 78 14.91 -18.06 14.53
C GLU A 78 15.86 -16.87 14.63
N ASP A 79 16.75 -16.73 13.66
CA ASP A 79 17.62 -15.57 13.52
C ASP A 79 17.06 -14.63 12.45
N ILE A 80 16.73 -13.41 12.84
CA ILE A 80 16.26 -12.35 11.92
C ILE A 80 17.49 -11.55 11.51
N TYR A 81 17.70 -11.45 10.21
CA TYR A 81 18.78 -10.69 9.62
C TYR A 81 18.33 -9.28 9.25
N ASP A 82 19.21 -8.33 9.46
CA ASP A 82 19.13 -6.99 8.93
C ASP A 82 19.60 -7.02 7.45
N ASP A 83 19.05 -6.16 6.59
CA ASP A 83 19.44 -6.05 5.18
C ASP A 83 20.93 -5.68 5.01
N ARG A 84 21.54 -5.10 6.03
CA ARG A 84 22.99 -4.83 6.10
C ARG A 84 23.85 -6.08 6.34
N GLY A 85 23.24 -7.27 6.51
CA GLY A 85 23.92 -8.57 6.54
C GLY A 85 24.45 -9.02 7.90
N PHE A 86 23.80 -8.67 8.98
CA PHE A 86 24.09 -9.19 10.33
C PHE A 86 22.79 -9.65 11.03
N ILE A 87 22.91 -10.47 12.08
CA ILE A 87 21.76 -10.91 12.86
C ILE A 87 21.29 -9.77 13.75
N SER A 88 20.09 -9.24 13.48
CA SER A 88 19.44 -8.20 14.28
C SER A 88 18.82 -8.77 15.56
N SER A 89 18.16 -9.92 15.48
CA SER A 89 17.61 -10.57 16.67
C SER A 89 17.55 -12.09 16.53
N SER A 90 17.61 -12.79 17.68
CA SER A 90 17.45 -14.24 17.75
C SER A 90 16.30 -14.57 18.70
N LEU A 91 15.30 -15.30 18.21
CA LEU A 91 14.18 -15.82 18.97
C LEU A 91 14.45 -17.28 19.32
N TYR A 92 14.40 -17.63 20.58
CA TYR A 92 14.62 -18.98 21.10
C TYR A 92 13.31 -19.63 21.52
N TYR A 93 13.24 -20.93 21.29
CA TYR A 93 12.07 -21.74 21.59
C TYR A 93 12.39 -22.80 22.63
N GLU A 94 11.49 -23.04 23.56
CA GLU A 94 11.50 -24.13 24.53
C GLU A 94 10.16 -24.87 24.46
N ASP A 95 10.20 -26.18 24.32
CA ASP A 95 9.00 -27.04 24.16
C ASP A 95 8.02 -26.55 23.07
N GLY A 96 8.57 -26.04 21.97
CA GLY A 96 7.80 -25.53 20.81
C GLY A 96 7.12 -24.17 21.02
N GLN A 97 7.37 -23.48 22.14
CA GLN A 97 6.86 -22.15 22.43
C GLN A 97 7.99 -21.13 22.48
N PRO A 98 7.75 -19.87 22.04
CA PRO A 98 8.72 -18.81 22.19
C PRO A 98 9.10 -18.60 23.66
N SER A 99 10.39 -18.68 23.96
CA SER A 99 10.94 -18.50 25.33
C SER A 99 11.44 -17.07 25.55
N HIS A 100 12.38 -16.66 24.71
CA HIS A 100 12.97 -15.31 24.79
C HIS A 100 13.54 -14.85 23.46
N ARG A 101 13.65 -13.53 23.29
CA ARG A 101 14.30 -12.90 22.13
C ARG A 101 15.49 -12.05 22.59
N ASN A 102 16.63 -12.28 21.98
CA ASN A 102 17.79 -11.44 22.10
C ASN A 102 17.86 -10.43 20.96
N TYR A 103 17.98 -9.15 21.26
CA TYR A 103 18.28 -8.09 20.30
C TYR A 103 19.78 -7.86 20.29
N LEU A 104 20.43 -7.94 19.13
CA LEU A 104 21.86 -7.97 18.99
C LEU A 104 22.38 -6.71 18.29
N ASN A 105 23.59 -6.29 18.60
CA ASN A 105 24.29 -5.32 17.77
C ASN A 105 24.92 -6.00 16.53
N ALA A 106 25.48 -5.22 15.61
CA ALA A 106 26.12 -5.72 14.41
C ALA A 106 27.30 -6.69 14.64
N LYS A 107 27.84 -6.74 15.87
CA LYS A 107 28.91 -7.67 16.28
C LYS A 107 28.38 -8.96 16.91
N GLY A 108 27.05 -9.15 16.91
CA GLY A 108 26.40 -10.33 17.50
C GLY A 108 26.34 -10.32 19.04
N VAL A 109 26.60 -9.19 19.68
CA VAL A 109 26.49 -9.07 21.13
C VAL A 109 25.07 -8.64 21.49
N TRP A 110 24.39 -9.44 22.31
CA TRP A 110 23.04 -9.08 22.74
C TRP A 110 23.04 -7.81 23.60
N GLN A 111 22.05 -6.97 23.37
CA GLN A 111 21.83 -5.70 24.04
C GLN A 111 20.66 -5.79 25.01
N LEU A 112 19.59 -6.44 24.58
CA LEU A 112 18.39 -6.73 25.35
C LEU A 112 18.02 -8.20 25.23
N CYS A 113 17.51 -8.79 26.30
CA CYS A 113 16.85 -10.08 26.32
C CYS A 113 15.40 -9.91 26.77
N HIS A 114 14.44 -10.16 25.89
CA HIS A 114 13.00 -10.08 26.14
C HIS A 114 12.44 -11.47 26.40
N PHE A 115 11.95 -11.73 27.60
CA PHE A 115 11.35 -12.99 28.00
C PHE A 115 9.84 -12.93 27.76
N PHE A 116 9.27 -14.04 27.23
CA PHE A 116 7.85 -14.13 26.93
C PHE A 116 7.02 -14.80 28.04
N ASP A 117 7.64 -15.17 29.13
CA ASP A 117 7.03 -15.77 30.31
C ASP A 117 6.62 -14.76 31.41
N GLY A 118 6.62 -13.47 31.08
CA GLY A 118 6.27 -12.40 31.99
C GLY A 118 7.44 -11.84 32.83
N ARG A 119 8.64 -12.37 32.67
CA ARG A 119 9.85 -11.81 33.31
C ARG A 119 10.27 -10.45 32.78
N GLY A 120 9.65 -9.93 31.71
CA GLY A 120 10.00 -8.64 31.12
C GLY A 120 11.29 -8.66 30.32
N ILE A 121 12.02 -7.56 30.34
CA ILE A 121 13.21 -7.33 29.50
C ILE A 121 14.42 -7.00 30.36
N VAL A 122 15.53 -7.64 30.08
CA VAL A 122 16.82 -7.44 30.77
C VAL A 122 17.80 -6.79 29.82
N ALA A 123 18.41 -5.68 30.22
CA ALA A 123 19.53 -5.07 29.52
C ALA A 123 20.84 -5.84 29.80
N ASN A 124 21.71 -5.96 28.79
CA ASN A 124 22.99 -6.61 28.97
C ASN A 124 23.89 -5.80 29.94
N PRO A 125 24.32 -6.40 31.04
CA PRO A 125 25.18 -5.69 32.02
C PRO A 125 26.51 -5.14 31.44
N ARG A 126 26.94 -5.67 30.29
CA ARG A 126 28.18 -5.22 29.63
C ARG A 126 28.00 -3.95 28.78
N THR A 127 26.77 -3.46 28.65
CA THR A 127 26.43 -2.22 27.91
C THR A 127 26.39 -1.00 28.84
N GLU A 128 27.32 -0.90 29.78
CA GLU A 128 27.34 0.11 30.83
C GLU A 128 27.02 1.52 30.31
N GLY A 129 26.04 2.17 30.97
CA GLY A 129 25.64 3.56 30.69
C GLY A 129 24.72 3.77 29.47
N ARG A 130 24.44 2.76 28.66
CA ARG A 130 23.51 2.93 27.52
C ARG A 130 22.07 2.90 27.98
N PHE A 131 21.71 2.00 28.88
CA PHE A 131 20.38 1.83 29.43
C PHE A 131 20.29 2.48 30.81
N ASN A 132 19.20 3.20 31.10
CA ASN A 132 18.95 3.83 32.40
C ASN A 132 18.58 2.78 33.47
N LYS A 133 18.05 1.63 33.03
CA LYS A 133 17.64 0.52 33.91
C LYS A 133 18.30 -0.78 33.46
N SER A 134 18.53 -1.71 34.37
CA SER A 134 18.94 -3.08 34.05
C SER A 134 17.75 -3.99 33.71
N TYR A 135 16.53 -3.54 34.01
CA TYR A 135 15.27 -4.27 33.84
C TYR A 135 14.14 -3.32 33.40
N TYR A 136 13.29 -3.78 32.48
CA TYR A 136 12.11 -3.10 31.95
C TYR A 136 10.90 -4.04 31.96
N GLY A 137 9.70 -3.51 32.22
CA GLY A 137 8.48 -4.26 32.23
C GLY A 137 8.04 -4.70 30.81
N ASP A 138 8.21 -3.82 29.86
CA ASP A 138 7.89 -4.05 28.45
C ASP A 138 8.82 -3.31 27.50
N LEU A 139 8.66 -3.58 26.19
CA LEU A 139 9.52 -2.99 25.16
C LEU A 139 9.23 -1.49 24.95
N SER A 140 8.03 -1.03 25.26
CA SER A 140 7.66 0.37 25.13
C SER A 140 8.49 1.25 26.05
N GLU A 141 8.78 0.80 27.29
CA GLU A 141 9.65 1.55 28.21
C GLU A 141 11.04 1.79 27.61
N VAL A 142 11.61 0.78 26.95
CA VAL A 142 12.91 0.89 26.29
C VAL A 142 12.84 1.84 25.10
N ILE A 143 11.81 1.69 24.26
CA ILE A 143 11.60 2.54 23.09
C ILE A 143 11.49 4.00 23.51
N TRP A 144 10.69 4.30 24.52
CA TRP A 144 10.51 5.68 25.01
C TRP A 144 11.78 6.25 25.65
N GLU A 145 12.55 5.44 26.36
CA GLU A 145 13.84 5.86 26.88
C GLU A 145 14.78 6.32 25.77
N PHE A 146 14.93 5.50 24.72
CA PHE A 146 15.85 5.83 23.63
C PHE A 146 15.32 6.95 22.72
N LEU A 147 14.00 7.01 22.50
CA LEU A 147 13.39 8.13 21.80
C LEU A 147 13.61 9.45 22.55
N THR A 148 13.42 9.47 23.88
CA THR A 148 13.67 10.66 24.69
C THR A 148 15.13 11.10 24.59
N LYS A 149 16.09 10.18 24.73
CA LYS A 149 17.52 10.48 24.55
C LYS A 149 17.81 11.05 23.16
N PHE A 150 17.22 10.47 22.13
CA PHE A 150 17.38 10.96 20.76
C PHE A 150 16.82 12.38 20.58
N LEU A 151 15.62 12.64 21.11
CA LEU A 151 14.99 13.96 21.03
C LEU A 151 15.81 15.01 21.77
N GLU A 152 16.31 14.69 22.98
CA GLU A 152 17.16 15.60 23.77
C GLU A 152 18.50 15.92 23.10
N GLU A 153 19.08 14.97 22.36
CA GLU A 153 20.39 15.12 21.72
C GLU A 153 20.33 15.77 20.33
N LYS A 154 19.28 15.47 19.54
CA LYS A 154 19.26 15.76 18.10
C LYS A 154 18.27 16.86 17.70
N VAL A 155 17.29 17.17 18.55
CA VAL A 155 16.22 18.10 18.17
C VAL A 155 16.59 19.52 18.51
N GLU A 156 16.50 20.41 17.52
CA GLU A 156 16.68 21.84 17.63
C GLU A 156 15.33 22.58 17.68
N ALA A 157 15.32 23.83 18.14
CA ALA A 157 14.09 24.61 18.34
C ALA A 157 13.34 24.89 17.02
N GLU A 158 14.06 24.93 15.89
CA GLU A 158 13.53 25.17 14.55
C GLU A 158 12.99 23.92 13.87
N ASP A 159 13.23 22.73 14.45
CA ASP A 159 12.78 21.47 13.87
C ASP A 159 11.25 21.36 13.89
N ARG A 160 10.74 20.71 12.87
CA ARG A 160 9.31 20.46 12.68
C ARG A 160 9.03 18.98 12.64
N PHE A 161 8.03 18.55 13.39
CA PHE A 161 7.63 17.15 13.46
C PHE A 161 6.44 16.89 12.54
N VAL A 162 6.63 16.00 11.58
CA VAL A 162 5.53 15.43 10.78
C VAL A 162 5.23 14.05 11.34
N ILE A 163 4.09 13.93 12.00
CA ILE A 163 3.71 12.77 12.78
C ILE A 163 2.66 12.00 12.02
N ALA A 164 2.93 10.74 11.76
CA ALA A 164 1.93 9.83 11.22
C ALA A 164 0.90 9.46 12.30
N SER A 165 -0.38 9.54 11.97
CA SER A 165 -1.45 9.11 12.88
C SER A 165 -1.34 7.62 13.19
N ASP A 166 -1.20 7.27 14.46
CA ASP A 166 -1.26 5.92 15.02
C ASP A 166 -1.59 6.04 16.51
N LEU A 167 -2.79 5.65 16.89
CA LEU A 167 -3.29 5.79 18.26
C LEU A 167 -2.43 5.10 19.32
N ARG A 168 -1.76 4.01 18.95
CA ARG A 168 -0.89 3.26 19.87
C ARG A 168 0.33 4.05 20.29
N HIS A 169 0.78 5.00 19.46
CA HIS A 169 2.03 5.73 19.66
C HIS A 169 1.84 7.23 19.86
N ASN A 170 0.83 7.84 19.23
CA ASN A 170 0.70 9.30 19.20
C ASN A 170 0.59 9.91 20.58
N LYS A 171 -0.19 9.33 21.51
CA LYS A 171 -0.31 9.85 22.87
C LYS A 171 1.05 10.00 23.54
N HIS A 172 1.82 8.92 23.56
CA HIS A 172 3.14 8.93 24.19
C HIS A 172 4.12 9.84 23.44
N LEU A 173 4.03 9.89 22.10
CA LEU A 173 4.89 10.76 21.31
C LEU A 173 4.64 12.23 21.64
N PHE A 174 3.39 12.69 21.69
CA PHE A 174 3.04 14.06 22.05
C PHE A 174 3.47 14.44 23.46
N ASP A 175 3.43 13.50 24.41
CA ASP A 175 3.88 13.72 25.79
C ASP A 175 5.40 13.96 25.90
N HIS A 176 6.20 13.51 24.91
CA HIS A 176 7.68 13.61 24.91
C HIS A 176 8.23 14.64 23.93
N LEU A 177 7.44 15.10 22.96
CA LEU A 177 7.90 16.10 21.99
C LEU A 177 8.03 17.47 22.66
N PRO A 178 9.09 18.24 22.38
CA PRO A 178 9.25 19.58 22.93
C PRO A 178 8.07 20.48 22.57
N ALA A 179 7.59 21.27 23.54
CA ALA A 179 6.40 22.11 23.35
C ALA A 179 6.61 23.21 22.31
N ALA A 180 7.84 23.72 22.17
CA ALA A 180 8.18 24.82 21.28
C ALA A 180 8.22 24.46 19.80
N ASN A 181 8.34 23.16 19.46
CA ASN A 181 8.45 22.73 18.07
C ASN A 181 7.10 22.60 17.39
N THR A 182 7.05 22.96 16.11
CA THR A 182 5.86 22.79 15.26
C THR A 182 5.53 21.31 15.08
N LYS A 183 4.28 20.93 15.34
CA LYS A 183 3.77 19.57 15.26
C LYS A 183 2.65 19.46 14.22
N ILE A 184 2.85 18.60 13.24
CA ILE A 184 1.93 18.36 12.14
C ILE A 184 1.48 16.91 12.21
N LEU A 185 0.19 16.67 12.41
CA LEU A 185 -0.38 15.34 12.39
C LEU A 185 -0.91 15.04 10.99
N THR A 186 -0.48 13.93 10.40
CA THR A 186 -1.00 13.45 9.12
C THR A 186 -1.98 12.31 9.36
N TRP A 187 -3.23 12.52 8.96
CA TRP A 187 -4.30 11.53 9.09
C TRP A 187 -4.74 11.04 7.72
N PHE A 188 -4.25 9.86 7.33
CA PHE A 188 -4.51 9.25 6.05
C PHE A 188 -5.42 8.03 6.19
N ALA A 189 -6.50 8.00 5.40
CA ALA A 189 -7.59 7.05 5.54
C ALA A 189 -7.14 5.58 5.49
N GLU A 190 -6.20 5.22 4.63
CA GLU A 190 -5.72 3.83 4.53
C GLU A 190 -5.02 3.33 5.80
N ARG A 191 -4.37 4.22 6.53
CA ARG A 191 -3.74 3.89 7.80
C ARG A 191 -4.74 3.82 8.96
N ASN A 192 -5.86 4.54 8.85
CA ASN A 192 -6.76 4.86 9.93
C ASN A 192 -8.21 4.44 9.64
N GLN A 193 -8.41 3.36 8.88
CA GLN A 193 -9.74 2.90 8.44
C GLN A 193 -10.72 2.62 9.59
N ASP A 194 -10.20 2.08 10.70
CA ASP A 194 -11.00 1.70 11.86
C ASP A 194 -11.05 2.77 12.96
N ASP A 195 -10.35 3.90 12.77
CA ASP A 195 -10.22 4.90 13.81
C ASP A 195 -11.36 5.93 13.75
N SER A 196 -11.94 6.20 14.91
CA SER A 196 -12.95 7.24 15.07
C SER A 196 -12.32 8.64 14.93
N ILE A 197 -13.04 9.55 14.22
CA ILE A 197 -12.70 10.96 14.12
C ILE A 197 -12.50 11.60 15.49
N ASP A 198 -13.37 11.29 16.47
CA ASP A 198 -13.29 11.85 17.82
C ASP A 198 -12.00 11.50 18.54
N THR A 199 -11.40 10.35 18.21
CA THR A 199 -10.14 9.93 18.82
C THR A 199 -8.99 10.82 18.39
N TYR A 200 -8.92 11.21 17.13
CA TYR A 200 -7.91 12.14 16.63
C TYR A 200 -8.20 13.59 17.01
N ALA A 201 -9.45 13.96 17.21
CA ALA A 201 -9.83 15.26 17.72
C ALA A 201 -9.19 15.58 19.07
N ALA A 202 -8.93 14.56 19.91
CA ALA A 202 -8.23 14.72 21.19
C ALA A 202 -6.80 15.28 21.04
N PHE A 203 -6.18 15.14 19.88
CA PHE A 203 -4.82 15.66 19.60
C PHE A 203 -4.84 17.07 19.00
N LEU A 204 -5.98 17.60 18.53
CA LEU A 204 -6.07 18.93 17.92
C LEU A 204 -5.48 20.07 18.78
N PRO A 205 -5.65 20.09 20.10
CA PRO A 205 -5.03 21.12 20.93
C PRO A 205 -3.49 21.05 21.00
N GLN A 206 -2.90 19.90 20.64
CA GLN A 206 -1.47 19.63 20.76
C GLN A 206 -0.74 19.79 19.42
N VAL A 207 -1.45 19.94 18.32
CA VAL A 207 -0.90 20.09 16.97
C VAL A 207 -1.11 21.48 16.44
N ASP A 208 -0.18 21.94 15.61
CA ASP A 208 -0.29 23.21 14.90
C ASP A 208 -1.06 23.01 13.58
N LEU A 209 -0.89 21.85 12.93
CA LEU A 209 -1.63 21.47 11.73
C LEU A 209 -2.09 20.01 11.79
N LEU A 210 -3.30 19.72 11.29
CA LEU A 210 -3.77 18.39 10.95
C LEU A 210 -4.02 18.33 9.45
N ILE A 211 -3.31 17.42 8.77
CA ILE A 211 -3.43 17.20 7.34
C ILE A 211 -4.14 15.86 7.09
N ALA A 212 -5.27 15.91 6.42
CA ALA A 212 -5.98 14.70 6.02
C ALA A 212 -6.08 14.60 4.49
N ASP A 213 -6.11 13.37 4.00
CA ASP A 213 -6.22 13.08 2.57
C ASP A 213 -7.66 12.91 2.09
N ARG A 214 -8.67 12.98 2.98
CA ARG A 214 -10.10 12.87 2.67
C ARG A 214 -10.86 14.13 3.08
N TYR A 215 -11.62 14.69 2.16
CA TYR A 215 -12.46 15.85 2.41
C TYR A 215 -13.59 15.59 3.40
N ASP A 216 -14.24 14.43 3.33
CA ASP A 216 -15.34 14.08 4.22
C ASP A 216 -14.91 14.01 5.69
N TYR A 217 -13.68 13.57 5.98
CA TYR A 217 -13.13 13.59 7.33
C TYR A 217 -12.88 15.02 7.82
N LEU A 218 -12.33 15.87 6.95
CA LEU A 218 -12.11 17.28 7.29
C LEU A 218 -13.41 18.01 7.52
N GLU A 219 -14.43 17.81 6.69
CA GLU A 219 -15.76 18.42 6.88
C GLU A 219 -16.37 18.00 8.22
N GLN A 220 -16.29 16.73 8.59
CA GLN A 220 -16.79 16.26 9.88
C GLN A 220 -16.03 16.90 11.04
N LEU A 221 -14.70 17.00 10.96
CA LEU A 221 -13.89 17.67 11.98
C LEU A 221 -14.19 19.16 12.05
N GLN A 222 -14.36 19.85 10.91
CA GLN A 222 -14.70 21.28 10.88
C GLN A 222 -16.06 21.58 11.50
N VAL A 223 -17.03 20.68 11.30
CA VAL A 223 -18.36 20.81 11.90
C VAL A 223 -18.31 20.54 13.40
N ALA A 224 -17.56 19.52 13.83
CA ALA A 224 -17.45 19.14 15.24
C ALA A 224 -16.55 20.09 16.05
N TYR A 225 -15.50 20.65 15.45
CA TYR A 225 -14.48 21.48 16.10
C TYR A 225 -14.21 22.76 15.29
N PRO A 226 -15.18 23.67 15.17
CA PRO A 226 -15.08 24.87 14.31
C PRO A 226 -13.97 25.84 14.76
N GLU A 227 -13.62 25.85 16.04
CA GLU A 227 -12.50 26.66 16.59
C GLU A 227 -11.14 26.21 16.09
N GLU A 228 -10.99 24.93 15.73
CA GLU A 228 -9.75 24.35 15.22
C GLU A 228 -9.70 24.30 13.68
N ALA A 229 -10.74 24.79 13.00
CA ALA A 229 -10.88 24.67 11.55
C ALA A 229 -9.69 25.24 10.75
N LYS A 230 -9.00 26.27 11.28
CA LYS A 230 -7.81 26.85 10.65
C LYS A 230 -6.65 25.87 10.54
N LYS A 231 -6.50 24.97 11.51
CA LYS A 231 -5.44 23.95 11.55
C LYS A 231 -5.69 22.79 10.60
N LEU A 232 -6.95 22.62 10.13
CA LEU A 232 -7.35 21.51 9.31
C LEU A 232 -7.04 21.79 7.84
N LYS A 233 -6.18 20.98 7.23
CA LYS A 233 -5.74 21.14 5.83
C LYS A 233 -5.98 19.85 5.06
N HIS A 234 -6.41 19.98 3.80
CA HIS A 234 -6.54 18.85 2.88
C HIS A 234 -5.31 18.70 2.01
N MET A 235 -4.80 17.48 1.92
CA MET A 235 -3.79 17.14 0.94
C MET A 235 -3.97 15.69 0.47
N ALA A 236 -4.25 15.52 -0.81
CA ALA A 236 -4.14 14.21 -1.44
C ALA A 236 -2.66 13.77 -1.45
N SER A 237 -2.40 12.60 -0.91
CA SER A 237 -1.03 12.09 -0.66
C SER A 237 -0.47 11.33 -1.86
N PHE A 238 -0.58 11.87 -3.07
CA PHE A 238 -0.03 11.23 -4.25
C PHE A 238 0.68 12.20 -5.17
N ASP A 239 1.81 11.78 -5.72
CA ASP A 239 2.51 12.40 -6.83
C ASP A 239 2.14 11.65 -8.10
N THR A 240 1.33 12.26 -8.96
CA THR A 240 0.95 11.66 -10.24
C THR A 240 1.85 12.10 -11.35
N ARG A 241 2.32 11.14 -12.14
CA ARG A 241 3.04 11.40 -13.38
C ARG A 241 2.17 11.00 -14.56
N LEU A 242 2.24 11.80 -15.62
CA LEU A 242 1.52 11.50 -16.84
C LEU A 242 2.09 10.23 -17.49
N ALA A 243 1.27 9.19 -17.55
CA ALA A 243 1.60 7.91 -18.17
C ALA A 243 0.47 7.51 -19.12
N LEU A 244 0.28 8.30 -20.20
CA LEU A 244 -0.81 8.09 -21.15
C LEU A 244 -0.76 6.67 -21.73
N GLY A 245 -1.90 5.99 -21.66
CA GLY A 245 -2.09 4.69 -22.29
C GLY A 245 -2.09 4.76 -23.83
N THR A 246 -2.12 3.62 -24.46
CA THR A 246 -2.12 3.47 -25.93
C THR A 246 -3.48 3.06 -26.47
N SER A 247 -4.56 3.22 -25.70
CA SER A 247 -5.92 2.83 -26.09
C SER A 247 -6.41 3.42 -27.42
N GLN A 248 -5.83 4.56 -27.85
CA GLN A 248 -6.13 5.16 -29.14
C GLN A 248 -5.65 4.33 -30.34
N ARG A 249 -4.77 3.35 -30.12
CA ARG A 249 -4.19 2.49 -31.16
C ARG A 249 -4.99 1.20 -31.40
N VAL A 250 -5.95 0.91 -30.53
CA VAL A 250 -6.83 -0.26 -30.67
C VAL A 250 -8.20 0.16 -31.15
N LYS A 251 -8.88 -0.72 -31.93
CA LYS A 251 -10.19 -0.46 -32.51
C LYS A 251 -11.30 -0.63 -31.48
N GLU A 252 -11.11 -1.56 -30.56
CA GLU A 252 -12.04 -1.92 -29.51
C GLU A 252 -11.94 -0.93 -28.35
N SER A 253 -13.07 -0.63 -27.74
CA SER A 253 -13.15 0.21 -26.55
C SER A 253 -13.14 -0.67 -25.31
N LYS A 254 -11.98 -0.83 -24.68
CA LYS A 254 -11.83 -1.62 -23.45
C LYS A 254 -12.31 -0.82 -22.25
N ILE A 255 -13.23 -1.41 -21.49
CA ILE A 255 -13.66 -0.95 -20.17
C ILE A 255 -12.88 -1.76 -19.12
N PHE A 256 -12.28 -1.09 -18.16
CA PHE A 256 -11.76 -1.72 -16.96
C PHE A 256 -12.79 -1.56 -15.84
N TYR A 257 -13.27 -2.65 -15.26
CA TYR A 257 -14.19 -2.64 -14.13
C TYR A 257 -13.44 -3.03 -12.85
N GLN A 258 -13.36 -2.10 -11.89
CA GLN A 258 -12.76 -2.36 -10.59
C GLN A 258 -13.69 -3.20 -9.73
N VAL A 259 -13.29 -4.42 -9.42
CA VAL A 259 -14.01 -5.32 -8.53
C VAL A 259 -13.49 -5.18 -7.11
N ASP A 260 -14.42 -5.11 -6.16
CA ASP A 260 -14.17 -5.27 -4.74
C ASP A 260 -15.10 -6.39 -4.22
N PHE A 261 -14.53 -7.48 -3.73
CA PHE A 261 -15.30 -8.64 -3.29
C PHE A 261 -16.09 -8.39 -2.00
N ASP A 262 -15.66 -7.43 -1.18
CA ASP A 262 -16.37 -7.05 0.05
C ASP A 262 -17.59 -6.17 -0.25
N GLN A 263 -17.64 -5.58 -1.45
CA GLN A 263 -18.71 -4.68 -1.90
C GLN A 263 -19.36 -5.13 -3.22
N LEU A 264 -19.27 -6.41 -3.56
CA LEU A 264 -19.70 -6.93 -4.86
C LEU A 264 -21.18 -6.64 -5.14
N ASP A 265 -21.45 -5.88 -6.22
CA ASP A 265 -22.77 -5.48 -6.68
C ASP A 265 -23.04 -6.07 -8.07
N LEU A 266 -23.76 -7.21 -8.10
CA LEU A 266 -24.06 -7.93 -9.36
C LEU A 266 -24.98 -7.13 -10.29
N GLU A 267 -25.83 -6.24 -9.78
CA GLU A 267 -26.64 -5.39 -10.65
C GLU A 267 -25.80 -4.31 -11.33
N ALA A 268 -24.77 -3.79 -10.64
CA ALA A 268 -23.80 -2.89 -11.25
C ALA A 268 -23.02 -3.59 -12.38
N ILE A 269 -22.58 -4.83 -12.17
CA ILE A 269 -21.92 -5.66 -13.18
C ILE A 269 -22.86 -5.89 -14.38
N TYR A 270 -24.15 -6.19 -14.11
CA TYR A 270 -25.14 -6.36 -15.17
C TYR A 270 -25.27 -5.12 -16.07
N GLN A 271 -25.29 -3.91 -15.52
CA GLN A 271 -25.38 -2.69 -16.32
C GLN A 271 -24.18 -2.53 -17.27
N VAL A 272 -22.98 -2.94 -16.83
CA VAL A 272 -21.79 -2.93 -17.68
C VAL A 272 -21.88 -3.99 -18.77
N LEU A 273 -22.29 -5.21 -18.44
CA LEU A 273 -22.47 -6.30 -19.42
C LEU A 273 -23.56 -5.95 -20.44
N ALA A 274 -24.68 -5.37 -20.01
CA ALA A 274 -25.75 -4.92 -20.91
C ALA A 274 -25.24 -3.84 -21.88
N PHE A 275 -24.38 -2.94 -21.43
CA PHE A 275 -23.71 -1.97 -22.30
C PHE A 275 -22.78 -2.66 -23.31
N VAL A 276 -21.93 -3.58 -22.85
CA VAL A 276 -21.04 -4.37 -23.73
C VAL A 276 -21.83 -5.15 -24.77
N ALA A 277 -22.93 -5.78 -24.37
CA ALA A 277 -23.82 -6.50 -25.31
C ALA A 277 -24.41 -5.58 -26.39
N LYS A 278 -24.81 -4.36 -25.99
CA LYS A 278 -25.44 -3.39 -26.91
C LYS A 278 -24.42 -2.75 -27.87
N TYR A 279 -23.17 -2.59 -27.47
CA TYR A 279 -22.11 -1.93 -28.25
C TYR A 279 -21.02 -2.93 -28.70
N PRO A 280 -21.08 -3.47 -29.93
CA PRO A 280 -20.23 -4.61 -30.35
C PRO A 280 -18.73 -4.39 -30.32
N LYS A 281 -18.26 -3.11 -30.33
CA LYS A 281 -16.84 -2.77 -30.27
C LYS A 281 -16.34 -2.53 -28.85
N THR A 282 -17.10 -2.96 -27.86
CA THR A 282 -16.76 -2.76 -26.45
C THR A 282 -16.42 -4.09 -25.80
N GLN A 283 -15.36 -4.10 -25.00
CA GLN A 283 -14.94 -5.24 -24.18
C GLN A 283 -14.84 -4.79 -22.73
N VAL A 284 -14.94 -5.72 -21.77
CA VAL A 284 -14.77 -5.43 -20.34
C VAL A 284 -13.76 -6.37 -19.71
N GLU A 285 -12.86 -5.81 -18.91
CA GLU A 285 -11.95 -6.54 -18.04
C GLU A 285 -12.32 -6.26 -16.59
N PHE A 286 -12.62 -7.31 -15.83
CA PHE A 286 -12.89 -7.26 -14.42
C PHE A 286 -11.57 -7.44 -13.65
N GLY A 287 -11.08 -6.40 -13.01
CA GLY A 287 -9.84 -6.42 -12.23
C GLY A 287 -10.11 -6.33 -10.73
N ALA A 288 -9.49 -7.20 -9.96
CA ALA A 288 -9.55 -7.17 -8.50
C ALA A 288 -8.15 -7.24 -7.88
N PHE A 289 -7.90 -6.46 -6.82
CA PHE A 289 -6.62 -6.52 -6.11
C PHE A 289 -6.56 -7.74 -5.18
N ASN A 290 -5.43 -8.47 -5.25
CA ASN A 290 -5.12 -9.61 -4.39
C ASN A 290 -6.24 -10.66 -4.31
N ALA A 291 -6.93 -10.89 -5.42
CA ALA A 291 -8.00 -11.86 -5.49
C ALA A 291 -7.46 -13.28 -5.43
N ASN A 292 -8.06 -14.13 -4.61
CA ASN A 292 -7.72 -15.54 -4.65
C ASN A 292 -8.42 -16.22 -5.85
N PRO A 293 -7.91 -17.38 -6.34
CA PRO A 293 -8.48 -18.10 -7.49
C PRO A 293 -9.95 -18.51 -7.31
N GLU A 294 -10.40 -18.78 -6.10
CA GLU A 294 -11.79 -19.16 -5.81
C GLU A 294 -12.73 -17.96 -5.97
N GLN A 295 -12.32 -16.77 -5.53
CA GLN A 295 -13.08 -15.53 -5.71
C GLN A 295 -13.25 -15.19 -7.19
N LEU A 296 -12.16 -15.23 -7.96
CA LEU A 296 -12.23 -14.98 -9.41
C LEU A 296 -13.06 -16.03 -10.14
N GLY A 297 -12.90 -17.31 -9.82
CA GLY A 297 -13.70 -18.38 -10.39
C GLY A 297 -15.19 -18.25 -10.04
N SER A 298 -15.51 -17.86 -8.80
CA SER A 298 -16.88 -17.58 -8.38
C SER A 298 -17.49 -16.41 -9.16
N LEU A 299 -16.75 -15.31 -9.32
CA LEU A 299 -17.19 -14.15 -10.09
C LEU A 299 -17.42 -14.52 -11.56
N GLN A 300 -16.50 -15.26 -12.16
CA GLN A 300 -16.62 -15.73 -13.54
C GLN A 300 -17.92 -16.55 -13.73
N ASN A 301 -18.16 -17.53 -12.87
CA ASN A 301 -19.39 -18.33 -12.93
C ASN A 301 -20.67 -17.48 -12.78
N GLN A 302 -20.64 -16.45 -11.92
CA GLN A 302 -21.79 -15.56 -11.74
C GLN A 302 -22.01 -14.68 -12.98
N VAL A 303 -20.95 -14.17 -13.61
CA VAL A 303 -21.01 -13.38 -14.84
C VAL A 303 -21.53 -14.24 -16.01
N GLU A 304 -20.98 -15.45 -16.20
CA GLU A 304 -21.42 -16.38 -17.25
C GLU A 304 -22.90 -16.75 -17.09
N LYS A 305 -23.33 -17.10 -15.89
CA LYS A 305 -24.73 -17.36 -15.58
C LYS A 305 -25.63 -16.16 -15.85
N MET A 306 -25.19 -14.95 -15.48
CA MET A 306 -25.93 -13.72 -15.75
C MET A 306 -26.09 -13.45 -17.25
N ILE A 307 -25.04 -13.73 -18.04
CA ILE A 307 -25.07 -13.63 -19.49
C ILE A 307 -26.08 -14.64 -20.07
N GLU A 308 -26.06 -15.91 -19.62
CA GLU A 308 -27.01 -16.95 -20.07
C GLU A 308 -28.47 -16.64 -19.74
N GLU A 309 -28.73 -16.12 -18.52
CA GLU A 309 -30.09 -15.89 -18.01
C GLU A 309 -30.70 -14.56 -18.48
N ARG A 310 -29.91 -13.51 -18.69
CA ARG A 310 -30.40 -12.14 -18.89
C ARG A 310 -29.95 -11.48 -20.19
N LEU A 311 -28.97 -12.05 -20.88
CA LEU A 311 -28.37 -11.53 -22.12
C LEU A 311 -28.26 -12.65 -23.16
N SER A 312 -27.63 -12.39 -24.30
CA SER A 312 -27.40 -13.40 -25.35
C SER A 312 -25.90 -13.77 -25.38
N PRO A 313 -25.50 -15.01 -25.06
CA PRO A 313 -24.10 -15.41 -25.01
C PRO A 313 -23.32 -15.13 -26.30
N GLU A 314 -23.97 -15.31 -27.45
CA GLU A 314 -23.33 -15.13 -28.75
C GLU A 314 -22.82 -13.70 -29.01
N VAL A 315 -23.36 -12.68 -28.32
CA VAL A 315 -22.89 -11.30 -28.46
C VAL A 315 -21.59 -11.03 -27.70
N PHE A 316 -21.17 -11.97 -26.84
CA PHE A 316 -19.92 -11.87 -26.11
C PHE A 316 -18.78 -12.68 -26.75
N GLU A 317 -19.01 -13.31 -27.86
CA GLU A 317 -18.03 -14.04 -28.65
C GLU A 317 -17.61 -13.20 -29.85
N GLU A 318 -16.31 -13.01 -30.05
CA GLU A 318 -15.74 -12.33 -31.19
C GLU A 318 -14.86 -13.31 -31.97
N VAL A 319 -15.12 -13.41 -33.27
CA VAL A 319 -14.31 -14.24 -34.18
C VAL A 319 -13.15 -13.38 -34.66
N VAL A 320 -11.93 -13.71 -34.23
CA VAL A 320 -10.70 -13.01 -34.64
C VAL A 320 -10.00 -13.88 -35.69
N GLU A 321 -9.78 -13.32 -36.90
CA GLU A 321 -8.90 -13.94 -37.87
C GLU A 321 -7.45 -13.93 -37.35
N SER A 322 -6.89 -15.11 -37.09
CA SER A 322 -5.50 -15.23 -36.69
C SER A 322 -4.59 -14.85 -37.87
N SER A 323 -4.00 -13.66 -37.80
CA SER A 323 -2.94 -13.22 -38.73
C SER A 323 -1.60 -13.86 -38.36
N GLY A 324 -1.52 -15.18 -38.39
CA GLY A 324 -0.29 -15.95 -38.14
C GLY A 324 0.36 -16.37 -39.43
N ALA A 325 1.58 -15.99 -39.63
CA ALA A 325 2.45 -16.18 -40.78
C ALA A 325 2.51 -17.60 -41.33
N GLU A 326 2.63 -17.68 -42.65
CA GLU A 326 3.30 -18.73 -43.46
C GLU A 326 2.60 -20.05 -43.82
N ASN A 327 1.36 -20.37 -43.43
CA ASN A 327 0.65 -21.46 -44.10
C ASN A 327 -0.80 -21.14 -44.40
N LYS A 328 -1.06 -20.76 -45.63
CA LYS A 328 -2.38 -20.36 -46.19
C LYS A 328 -3.37 -21.54 -46.42
N LEU A 329 -3.52 -22.46 -45.53
CA LEU A 329 -4.45 -23.62 -45.75
C LEU A 329 -5.37 -23.97 -44.57
N GLU A 330 -5.31 -23.28 -43.44
CA GLU A 330 -6.30 -23.42 -42.37
C GLU A 330 -6.68 -22.04 -41.86
N GLU A 331 -7.89 -21.55 -42.17
CA GLU A 331 -8.51 -20.41 -41.49
C GLU A 331 -8.84 -20.85 -40.06
N ASN A 332 -7.90 -20.69 -39.14
CA ASN A 332 -8.18 -20.87 -37.73
C ASN A 332 -8.81 -19.58 -37.19
N ASN A 333 -10.12 -19.54 -37.21
CA ASN A 333 -10.90 -18.54 -36.51
C ASN A 333 -10.82 -18.82 -35.00
N GLU A 334 -10.22 -17.96 -34.25
CA GLU A 334 -10.16 -18.04 -32.80
C GLU A 334 -11.33 -17.24 -32.20
N ILE A 335 -12.15 -17.92 -31.39
CA ILE A 335 -13.25 -17.26 -30.66
C ILE A 335 -12.66 -16.63 -29.41
N VAL A 336 -12.71 -15.30 -29.31
CA VAL A 336 -12.22 -14.53 -28.15
C VAL A 336 -13.43 -13.98 -27.41
N SER A 337 -13.43 -14.13 -26.08
CA SER A 337 -14.46 -13.55 -25.23
C SER A 337 -14.30 -12.03 -25.10
N ARG A 338 -15.43 -11.30 -25.12
CA ARG A 338 -15.47 -9.86 -24.93
C ARG A 338 -15.45 -9.45 -23.45
N PHE A 339 -15.28 -10.40 -22.55
CA PHE A 339 -15.01 -10.15 -21.13
C PHE A 339 -13.85 -11.01 -20.64
N SER A 340 -13.13 -10.50 -19.64
CA SER A 340 -11.99 -11.19 -19.02
C SER A 340 -11.89 -10.83 -17.55
N PHE A 341 -11.10 -11.62 -16.79
CA PHE A 341 -10.88 -11.43 -15.36
C PHE A 341 -9.38 -11.36 -15.10
N GLN A 342 -8.97 -10.47 -14.20
CA GLN A 342 -7.57 -10.29 -13.86
C GLN A 342 -7.37 -10.14 -12.35
N ASP A 343 -6.42 -10.89 -11.80
CA ASP A 343 -5.85 -10.64 -10.48
C ASP A 343 -4.79 -9.54 -10.59
N LEU A 344 -4.99 -8.45 -9.86
CA LEU A 344 -4.05 -7.33 -9.76
C LEU A 344 -3.19 -7.54 -8.51
N ARG A 345 -1.99 -8.05 -8.68
CA ARG A 345 -1.09 -8.34 -7.55
C ARG A 345 -0.33 -7.13 -7.05
N ASP A 346 -0.16 -6.13 -7.91
CA ASP A 346 0.60 -4.91 -7.64
C ASP A 346 0.16 -3.76 -8.57
N GLU A 347 0.72 -2.59 -8.33
CA GLU A 347 0.49 -1.40 -9.17
C GLU A 347 0.91 -1.60 -10.62
N THR A 348 1.94 -2.43 -10.87
CA THR A 348 2.42 -2.71 -12.23
C THR A 348 1.37 -3.48 -13.03
N ALA A 349 0.66 -4.41 -12.38
CA ALA A 349 -0.45 -5.15 -12.99
C ALA A 349 -1.60 -4.20 -13.36
N LEU A 350 -1.96 -3.26 -12.49
CA LEU A 350 -2.95 -2.23 -12.80
C LEU A 350 -2.53 -1.34 -13.97
N ILE A 351 -1.28 -0.84 -13.98
CA ILE A 351 -0.77 -0.01 -15.07
C ILE A 351 -0.85 -0.74 -16.41
N LYS A 352 -0.52 -2.05 -16.44
CA LYS A 352 -0.64 -2.89 -17.64
C LYS A 352 -2.09 -3.06 -18.08
N ALA A 353 -3.02 -3.30 -17.15
CA ALA A 353 -4.44 -3.40 -17.43
C ALA A 353 -5.00 -2.10 -18.04
N LEU A 354 -4.55 -0.96 -17.52
CA LEU A 354 -4.99 0.35 -17.99
C LEU A 354 -4.36 0.79 -19.31
N GLN A 355 -3.29 0.14 -19.78
CA GLN A 355 -2.56 0.56 -21.00
C GLN A 355 -3.46 0.68 -22.24
N PHE A 356 -4.45 -0.20 -22.38
CA PHE A 356 -5.40 -0.22 -23.50
C PHE A 356 -6.82 0.17 -23.10
N THR A 357 -7.02 0.58 -21.86
CA THR A 357 -8.33 0.93 -21.30
C THR A 357 -8.77 2.31 -21.79
N ARG A 358 -10.02 2.43 -22.20
CA ARG A 358 -10.66 3.70 -22.60
C ARG A 358 -11.60 4.28 -21.57
N LEU A 359 -12.08 3.44 -20.66
CA LEU A 359 -12.99 3.85 -19.60
C LEU A 359 -12.73 3.00 -18.37
N ILE A 360 -12.57 3.63 -17.23
CA ILE A 360 -12.53 2.96 -15.93
C ILE A 360 -13.92 3.03 -15.31
N VAL A 361 -14.36 1.93 -14.71
CA VAL A 361 -15.63 1.83 -14.00
C VAL A 361 -15.38 1.31 -12.61
N ASP A 362 -15.70 2.10 -11.62
CA ASP A 362 -15.65 1.73 -10.22
C ASP A 362 -16.97 2.13 -9.54
N LEU A 363 -17.86 1.15 -9.40
CA LEU A 363 -19.20 1.33 -8.84
C LEU A 363 -19.30 0.85 -7.39
N ASN A 364 -18.17 0.71 -6.70
CA ASN A 364 -18.11 0.40 -5.29
C ASN A 364 -18.63 1.59 -4.45
N LYS A 365 -19.10 1.31 -3.24
CA LYS A 365 -19.50 2.37 -2.29
C LYS A 365 -18.31 3.19 -1.84
N GLU A 366 -17.16 2.54 -1.74
CA GLU A 366 -15.86 3.16 -1.51
C GLU A 366 -14.99 2.86 -2.74
N PRO A 367 -14.84 3.84 -3.66
CA PRO A 367 -14.03 3.64 -4.85
C PRO A 367 -12.56 3.40 -4.52
N ASN A 368 -11.92 2.53 -5.30
CA ASN A 368 -10.51 2.22 -5.11
C ASN A 368 -9.63 3.42 -5.48
N ARG A 369 -8.93 3.99 -4.52
CA ARG A 369 -8.11 5.19 -4.67
C ARG A 369 -6.98 4.98 -5.68
N TYR A 370 -6.27 3.85 -5.62
CA TYR A 370 -5.18 3.56 -6.57
C TYR A 370 -5.67 3.55 -8.01
N THR A 371 -6.83 2.94 -8.26
CA THR A 371 -7.46 2.91 -9.58
C THR A 371 -7.86 4.31 -10.04
N GLN A 372 -8.40 5.15 -9.14
CA GLN A 372 -8.74 6.53 -9.46
C GLN A 372 -7.51 7.37 -9.82
N ILE A 373 -6.44 7.26 -9.05
CA ILE A 373 -5.16 7.96 -9.29
C ILE A 373 -4.51 7.48 -10.58
N ALA A 374 -4.48 6.16 -10.80
CA ALA A 374 -3.96 5.57 -12.04
C ALA A 374 -4.74 6.04 -13.28
N GLY A 375 -6.07 6.18 -13.14
CA GLY A 375 -6.93 6.74 -14.17
C GLY A 375 -6.59 8.19 -14.52
N ILE A 376 -6.30 9.04 -13.51
CA ILE A 376 -5.81 10.41 -13.73
C ILE A 376 -4.47 10.38 -14.47
N SER A 377 -3.51 9.56 -14.00
CA SER A 377 -2.18 9.42 -14.60
C SER A 377 -2.24 8.97 -16.06
N ALA A 378 -3.14 8.05 -16.38
CA ALA A 378 -3.36 7.53 -17.72
C ALA A 378 -4.23 8.44 -18.61
N GLY A 379 -4.86 9.49 -18.05
CA GLY A 379 -5.80 10.35 -18.75
C GLY A 379 -7.09 9.65 -19.15
N ILE A 380 -7.49 8.61 -18.42
CA ILE A 380 -8.68 7.79 -18.73
C ILE A 380 -9.88 8.31 -17.93
N PRO A 381 -11.02 8.58 -18.57
CA PRO A 381 -12.24 8.96 -17.85
C PRO A 381 -12.74 7.82 -16.98
N GLN A 382 -13.43 8.18 -15.88
CA GLN A 382 -13.87 7.24 -14.87
C GLN A 382 -15.38 7.34 -14.64
N ILE A 383 -16.04 6.22 -14.36
CA ILE A 383 -17.44 6.21 -13.92
C ILE A 383 -17.49 5.69 -12.49
N ASN A 384 -18.04 6.52 -11.61
CA ASN A 384 -18.24 6.23 -10.21
C ASN A 384 -19.70 6.51 -9.81
N ARG A 385 -20.17 5.93 -8.70
CA ARG A 385 -21.45 6.30 -8.10
C ARG A 385 -21.30 7.19 -6.87
N VAL A 386 -20.07 7.35 -6.39
CA VAL A 386 -19.74 8.19 -5.24
C VAL A 386 -18.79 9.27 -5.71
N ALA A 387 -19.01 10.49 -5.27
CA ALA A 387 -18.12 11.62 -5.54
C ALA A 387 -16.81 11.43 -4.74
N SER A 388 -15.70 11.82 -5.32
CA SER A 388 -14.39 11.84 -4.66
C SER A 388 -13.60 13.08 -5.13
N GLU A 389 -12.53 13.40 -4.44
CA GLU A 389 -11.59 14.46 -4.83
C GLU A 389 -10.86 14.15 -6.16
N TYR A 390 -10.82 12.89 -6.56
CA TYR A 390 -10.13 12.44 -7.77
C TYR A 390 -10.98 12.58 -9.02
N VAL A 391 -12.31 12.44 -8.90
CA VAL A 391 -13.23 12.36 -10.04
C VAL A 391 -14.23 13.51 -10.02
N THR A 392 -14.17 14.36 -11.05
CA THR A 392 -15.06 15.49 -11.25
C THR A 392 -16.07 15.18 -12.36
N HIS A 393 -17.36 15.32 -12.03
CA HIS A 393 -18.48 15.00 -12.94
C HIS A 393 -18.42 15.77 -14.25
N GLN A 394 -18.48 15.04 -15.38
CA GLN A 394 -18.40 15.54 -16.76
C GLN A 394 -17.05 16.19 -17.16
N GLU A 395 -16.05 16.15 -16.28
CA GLU A 395 -14.66 16.51 -16.59
C GLU A 395 -13.84 15.24 -16.81
N ASN A 396 -13.18 14.70 -15.79
CA ASN A 396 -12.43 13.45 -15.89
C ASN A 396 -13.22 12.21 -15.50
N GLY A 397 -14.54 12.34 -15.24
CA GLY A 397 -15.40 11.19 -14.97
C GLY A 397 -16.89 11.53 -14.96
N TYR A 398 -17.69 10.51 -14.74
CA TYR A 398 -19.14 10.62 -14.66
C TYR A 398 -19.65 10.02 -13.35
N ILE A 399 -20.23 10.84 -12.48
CA ILE A 399 -20.83 10.39 -11.23
C ILE A 399 -22.27 10.00 -11.50
N LEU A 400 -22.59 8.71 -11.30
CA LEU A 400 -23.93 8.18 -11.51
C LEU A 400 -24.86 8.57 -10.37
N LYS A 401 -26.07 9.03 -10.68
CA LYS A 401 -27.15 9.20 -9.68
C LYS A 401 -27.87 7.88 -9.43
N HIS A 402 -28.07 7.09 -10.49
CA HIS A 402 -28.68 5.78 -10.46
C HIS A 402 -27.87 4.81 -11.34
N LEU A 403 -27.85 3.53 -11.01
CA LEU A 403 -27.16 2.52 -11.83
C LEU A 403 -27.69 2.49 -13.28
N SER A 404 -28.99 2.74 -13.49
CA SER A 404 -29.62 2.86 -14.82
C SER A 404 -29.04 3.99 -15.68
N ASP A 405 -28.32 4.95 -15.11
CA ASP A 405 -27.66 6.02 -15.85
C ASP A 405 -26.30 5.57 -16.45
N PHE A 406 -25.89 4.31 -16.20
CA PHE A 406 -24.58 3.80 -16.64
C PHE A 406 -24.39 3.94 -18.15
N GLU A 407 -25.36 3.52 -18.95
CA GLU A 407 -25.27 3.65 -20.41
C GLU A 407 -25.02 5.09 -20.85
N LYS A 408 -25.72 6.04 -20.24
CA LYS A 408 -25.57 7.45 -20.54
C LYS A 408 -24.15 7.96 -20.20
N GLY A 409 -23.60 7.57 -19.03
CA GLY A 409 -22.26 7.92 -18.61
C GLY A 409 -21.18 7.29 -19.50
N ALA A 410 -21.30 6.00 -19.82
CA ALA A 410 -20.37 5.31 -20.68
C ALA A 410 -20.39 5.87 -22.12
N TYR A 411 -21.59 6.11 -22.68
CA TYR A 411 -21.72 6.71 -24.02
C TYR A 411 -21.19 8.13 -24.07
N TYR A 412 -21.27 8.91 -22.98
CA TYR A 412 -20.74 10.26 -22.91
C TYR A 412 -19.24 10.30 -23.26
N TYR A 413 -18.46 9.32 -22.83
CA TYR A 413 -17.03 9.23 -23.14
C TYR A 413 -16.71 8.34 -24.34
N LEU A 414 -17.30 7.16 -24.45
CA LEU A 414 -16.97 6.20 -25.51
C LEU A 414 -17.66 6.56 -26.85
N GLY A 415 -18.81 7.22 -26.81
CA GLY A 415 -19.54 7.66 -28.00
C GLY A 415 -19.13 9.03 -28.52
N GLN A 416 -18.40 9.83 -27.74
CA GLN A 416 -18.09 11.22 -28.06
C GLN A 416 -16.61 11.54 -27.78
N LEU A 417 -15.79 11.48 -28.81
CA LEU A 417 -14.34 11.71 -28.73
C LEU A 417 -13.96 13.05 -28.08
N ASN A 418 -14.75 14.11 -28.30
CA ASN A 418 -14.50 15.42 -27.68
C ASN A 418 -14.57 15.37 -26.16
N ASN A 419 -15.52 14.63 -25.58
CA ASN A 419 -15.64 14.48 -24.14
C ASN A 419 -14.48 13.66 -23.57
N TRP A 420 -14.06 12.64 -24.31
CA TRP A 420 -12.90 11.85 -23.93
C TRP A 420 -11.60 12.67 -23.96
N ASN A 421 -11.37 13.48 -25.00
CA ASN A 421 -10.22 14.38 -25.09
C ASN A 421 -10.24 15.46 -23.99
N ARG A 422 -11.42 15.98 -23.64
CA ARG A 422 -11.57 16.93 -22.53
C ARG A 422 -11.18 16.30 -21.20
N SER A 423 -11.51 15.03 -20.98
CA SER A 423 -11.09 14.28 -19.79
C SER A 423 -9.58 14.21 -19.63
N ILE A 424 -8.83 14.00 -20.73
CA ILE A 424 -7.37 14.03 -20.71
C ILE A 424 -6.85 15.40 -20.27
N ILE A 425 -7.37 16.48 -20.87
CA ILE A 425 -6.92 17.84 -20.54
C ILE A 425 -7.14 18.13 -19.05
N TYR A 426 -8.32 17.79 -18.54
CA TYR A 426 -8.63 17.97 -17.13
C TYR A 426 -7.73 17.11 -16.21
N SER A 427 -7.44 15.87 -16.59
CA SER A 427 -6.51 15.02 -15.85
C SER A 427 -5.10 15.61 -15.81
N ILE A 428 -4.61 16.18 -16.92
CA ILE A 428 -3.32 16.89 -16.97
C ILE A 428 -3.29 18.11 -16.03
N GLU A 429 -4.39 18.85 -15.92
CA GLU A 429 -4.50 19.97 -14.98
C GLU A 429 -4.43 19.48 -13.53
N LYS A 430 -5.19 18.43 -13.20
CA LYS A 430 -5.10 17.79 -11.88
C LYS A 430 -3.69 17.29 -11.54
N ILE A 431 -2.98 16.67 -12.49
CA ILE A 431 -1.60 16.24 -12.30
C ILE A 431 -0.70 17.44 -11.96
N LYS A 432 -0.81 18.54 -12.70
CA LYS A 432 -0.01 19.76 -12.48
C LYS A 432 -0.24 20.35 -11.08
N GLU A 433 -1.42 20.22 -10.50
CA GLU A 433 -1.76 20.71 -9.16
C GLU A 433 -1.20 19.84 -8.04
N ASN A 434 -0.88 18.57 -8.35
CA ASN A 434 -0.43 17.55 -7.39
C ASN A 434 0.98 17.04 -7.70
N THR A 435 1.82 17.84 -8.36
CA THR A 435 3.26 17.53 -8.48
C THR A 435 3.96 17.72 -7.14
N GLY A 436 5.04 16.97 -6.89
CA GLY A 436 5.81 17.05 -5.65
C GLY A 436 6.18 18.49 -5.27
N ASP A 437 6.66 19.29 -6.24
CA ASP A 437 6.97 20.73 -6.00
C ASP A 437 5.76 21.53 -5.53
N ARG A 438 4.58 21.26 -6.07
CA ARG A 438 3.33 21.94 -5.66
C ARG A 438 2.87 21.51 -4.29
N LEU A 439 3.03 20.24 -3.97
CA LEU A 439 2.70 19.72 -2.63
C LEU A 439 3.63 20.34 -1.59
N VAL A 440 4.94 20.39 -1.83
CA VAL A 440 5.90 21.06 -0.96
C VAL A 440 5.56 22.54 -0.79
N GLN A 441 5.22 23.24 -1.88
CA GLN A 441 4.81 24.66 -1.81
C GLN A 441 3.55 24.87 -0.97
N LYS A 442 2.57 23.95 -1.02
CA LYS A 442 1.37 24.01 -0.15
C LYS A 442 1.78 23.90 1.33
N TRP A 443 2.64 22.93 1.65
CA TRP A 443 3.17 22.76 3.01
C TRP A 443 3.87 24.03 3.51
N GLU A 444 4.79 24.59 2.74
CA GLU A 444 5.50 25.81 3.11
C GLU A 444 4.56 26.99 3.36
N ASN A 445 3.51 27.12 2.55
CA ASN A 445 2.53 28.19 2.73
C ASN A 445 1.76 28.03 4.02
N TRP A 446 1.28 26.83 4.34
CA TRP A 446 0.56 26.56 5.60
C TRP A 446 1.43 26.83 6.83
N LEU A 447 2.69 26.46 6.77
CA LEU A 447 3.66 26.70 7.86
C LEU A 447 3.98 28.20 8.03
N LYS A 448 3.96 28.99 6.95
CA LYS A 448 4.14 30.45 7.01
C LYS A 448 2.89 31.15 7.56
N GLU A 449 1.70 30.67 7.20
CA GLU A 449 0.42 31.18 7.74
C GLU A 449 0.39 31.02 9.28
N GLU A 450 0.77 29.81 9.76
CA GLU A 450 0.80 29.49 11.18
C GLU A 450 1.75 30.41 11.98
N GLN A 451 2.94 30.66 11.44
CA GLN A 451 3.93 31.56 12.08
C GLN A 451 3.46 33.00 12.19
N ASN A 452 2.65 33.48 11.23
CA ASN A 452 2.10 34.84 11.25
C ASN A 452 0.91 34.97 12.22
N ASP A 453 0.19 33.90 12.52
CA ASP A 453 -0.95 33.91 13.47
C ASP A 453 -0.45 33.82 14.94
N GLN A 454 0.79 33.37 15.19
CA GLN A 454 1.39 33.27 16.52
C GLN A 454 2.21 34.51 16.93
N GLY A 455 2.49 35.46 16.04
CA GLY A 455 3.23 36.71 16.28
C GLY A 455 2.30 37.91 16.43
#